data_ba0931f2f831185b52fc0a07fb432563
#
_entry.id   ba0931f2f831185b52fc0a07fb432563
#
_cell.length_a   1.000
_cell.length_b   1.000
_cell.length_c   1.000
_cell.angle_alpha   90.00
_cell.angle_beta   90.00
_cell.angle_gamma   90.00
#
_symmetry.space_group_name_H-M   'P 1'
#
loop_
_entity.id
_entity.type
_entity.pdbx_description
1 polymer ?
#
loop_
_entity_poly.entity_id
_entity_poly.type
_entity_poly.pdbx_seq_one_letter_code
_entity_poly.pdbx_strand_id
1 'polypeptide(L)' 'MTGSKPHSPTPAAIRGARLAAGLTQTEAAQTVRASLRGWQQWEAGDRAMPPGLFELFMLKTGQWPLGDEAEN' A
#
# COMPACT_ATOMS: atom_id res chain seq x y z
N MET A 1 -0.61 21.81 -10.73
CA MET A 1 -0.56 21.49 -10.26
C MET A 1 -0.33 21.17 -9.65
N THR A 2 -0.31 21.28 -9.50
CA THR A 2 0.02 21.06 -8.81
C THR A 2 0.54 20.37 -8.12
N GLY A 3 1.20 20.50 -8.12
CA GLY A 3 2.15 19.69 -7.50
C GLY A 3 1.62 19.01 -6.40
N SER A 4 1.17 18.07 -6.66
CA SER A 4 0.53 17.36 -5.63
C SER A 4 1.49 16.52 -4.87
N LYS A 5 1.35 16.54 -3.60
CA LYS A 5 2.04 15.62 -2.73
C LYS A 5 1.33 14.30 -2.76
N PRO A 6 2.10 13.21 -2.62
CA PRO A 6 1.43 11.92 -2.46
C PRO A 6 0.63 11.91 -1.16
N HIS A 7 -0.53 11.35 -1.24
CA HIS A 7 -1.39 11.18 -0.08
C HIS A 7 -1.23 9.79 0.48
N SER A 8 -1.41 9.66 1.79
CA SER A 8 -1.47 8.35 2.39
C SER A 8 -2.66 7.59 1.82
N PRO A 9 -2.50 6.30 1.55
CA PRO A 9 -3.63 5.50 1.09
C PRO A 9 -4.68 5.38 2.18
N THR A 10 -5.93 5.24 1.77
CA THR A 10 -6.99 5.00 2.73
C THR A 10 -6.88 3.57 3.28
N PRO A 11 -7.45 3.31 4.48
CA PRO A 11 -7.49 1.94 4.99
C PRO A 11 -8.10 0.96 4.00
N ALA A 12 -9.14 1.37 3.29
CA ALA A 12 -9.76 0.50 2.29
C ALA A 12 -8.82 0.21 1.13
N ALA A 13 -8.05 1.20 0.70
CA ALA A 13 -7.09 1.01 -0.38
C ALA A 13 -5.98 0.04 0.04
N ILE A 14 -5.51 0.16 1.29
CA ILE A 14 -4.48 -0.72 1.80
C ILE A 14 -4.99 -2.16 1.84
N ARG A 15 -6.18 -2.35 2.38
CA ARG A 15 -6.78 -3.68 2.45
C ARG A 15 -7.03 -4.24 1.06
N GLY A 16 -7.55 -3.42 0.16
CA GLY A 16 -7.81 -3.86 -1.21
C GLY A 16 -6.55 -4.31 -1.92
N ALA A 17 -5.46 -3.56 -1.76
CA ALA A 17 -4.19 -3.92 -2.36
C ALA A 17 -3.67 -5.25 -1.79
N ARG A 18 -3.82 -5.45 -0.48
CA ARG A 18 -3.40 -6.69 0.16
C ARG A 18 -4.20 -7.88 -0.37
N LEU A 19 -5.51 -7.73 -0.44
CA LEU A 19 -6.38 -8.81 -0.92
C LEU A 19 -6.13 -9.11 -2.39
N ALA A 20 -5.88 -8.07 -3.19
CA ALA A 20 -5.57 -8.25 -4.60
C ALA A 20 -4.27 -9.03 -4.78
N ALA A 21 -3.34 -8.89 -3.86
CA ALA A 21 -2.08 -9.64 -3.89
C ALA A 21 -2.23 -11.05 -3.32
N GLY A 22 -3.38 -11.37 -2.71
CA GLY A 22 -3.62 -12.68 -2.13
C GLY A 22 -2.85 -12.92 -0.84
N LEU A 23 -2.56 -11.86 -0.09
CA LEU A 23 -1.71 -11.96 1.07
C LEU A 23 -2.49 -11.80 2.38
N THR A 24 -2.01 -12.47 3.43
CA THR A 24 -2.47 -12.19 4.77
C THR A 24 -1.84 -10.89 5.26
N GLN A 25 -2.35 -10.36 6.38
CA GLN A 25 -1.78 -9.15 6.95
C GLN A 25 -0.31 -9.34 7.33
N THR A 26 0.02 -10.52 7.87
CA THR A 26 1.41 -10.83 8.21
C THR A 26 2.29 -10.81 6.97
N GLU A 27 1.85 -11.46 5.92
CA GLU A 27 2.62 -11.51 4.68
C GLU A 27 2.78 -10.13 4.05
N ALA A 28 1.71 -9.34 4.07
CA ALA A 28 1.78 -7.99 3.53
C ALA A 28 2.76 -7.13 4.31
N ALA A 29 2.70 -7.21 5.63
CA ALA A 29 3.64 -6.46 6.46
C ALA A 29 5.07 -6.85 6.14
N GLN A 30 5.33 -8.15 6.02
CA GLN A 30 6.68 -8.65 5.71
C GLN A 30 7.16 -8.11 4.36
N THR A 31 6.27 -7.95 3.41
CA THR A 31 6.63 -7.47 2.08
C THR A 31 7.32 -6.11 2.15
N VAL A 32 6.91 -5.25 3.07
CA VAL A 32 7.50 -3.92 3.24
C VAL A 32 8.30 -3.80 4.54
N ARG A 33 8.61 -4.92 5.15
CA ARG A 33 9.42 -4.98 6.37
C ARG A 33 8.79 -4.22 7.53
N ALA A 34 7.47 -4.23 7.59
CA ALA A 34 6.73 -3.63 8.69
C ALA A 34 6.30 -4.72 9.67
N SER A 35 5.93 -4.30 10.86
CA SER A 35 5.37 -5.23 11.83
C SER A 35 3.92 -5.52 11.50
N LEU A 36 3.44 -6.68 11.94
CA LEU A 36 2.03 -7.01 11.78
C LEU A 36 1.16 -5.94 12.45
N ARG A 37 1.55 -5.50 13.64
CA ARG A 37 0.78 -4.48 14.35
C ARG A 37 0.69 -3.19 13.54
N GLY A 38 1.79 -2.77 12.93
CA GLY A 38 1.79 -1.58 12.12
C GLY A 38 0.85 -1.71 10.94
N TRP A 39 0.91 -2.85 10.26
CA TRP A 39 0.00 -3.09 9.15
C TRP A 39 -1.46 -3.05 9.60
N GLN A 40 -1.76 -3.70 10.72
CA GLN A 40 -3.11 -3.72 11.24
C GLN A 40 -3.61 -2.32 11.58
N GLN A 41 -2.75 -1.48 12.13
CA GLN A 41 -3.11 -0.09 12.43
C GLN A 41 -3.43 0.69 11.17
N TRP A 42 -2.69 0.42 10.09
CA TRP A 42 -2.96 1.08 8.81
C TRP A 42 -4.32 0.66 8.25
N GLU A 43 -4.66 -0.61 8.31
CA GLU A 43 -5.96 -1.08 7.81
C GLU A 43 -7.10 -0.68 8.73
N ALA A 44 -6.84 -0.47 9.99
CA ALA A 44 -7.86 -0.04 10.95
C ALA A 44 -8.08 1.48 10.91
N GLY A 45 -7.18 2.22 10.28
CA GLY A 45 -7.28 3.67 10.26
C GLY A 45 -6.69 4.34 11.48
N ASP A 46 -6.04 3.57 12.36
CA ASP A 46 -5.44 4.13 13.57
C ASP A 46 -4.17 4.91 13.28
N ARG A 47 -3.49 4.57 12.19
CA ARG A 47 -2.28 5.26 11.76
C ARG A 47 -2.28 5.34 10.25
N ALA A 48 -1.74 6.43 9.71
CA ALA A 48 -1.62 6.61 8.27
C ALA A 48 -0.42 5.83 7.76
N MET A 49 -0.62 5.06 6.70
CA MET A 49 0.49 4.37 6.06
C MET A 49 1.32 5.35 5.25
N PRO A 50 2.64 5.38 5.41
CA PRO A 50 3.47 6.25 4.59
C PRO A 50 3.27 5.95 3.11
N PRO A 51 3.07 6.99 2.28
CA PRO A 51 2.82 6.75 0.85
C PRO A 51 3.94 5.97 0.16
N GLY A 52 5.18 6.23 0.55
CA GLY A 52 6.31 5.52 -0.05
C GLY A 52 6.29 4.03 0.23
N LEU A 53 5.83 3.64 1.42
CA LEU A 53 5.70 2.22 1.72
C LEU A 53 4.58 1.57 0.93
N PHE A 54 3.50 2.32 0.71
CA PHE A 54 2.41 1.79 -0.10
C PHE A 54 2.88 1.59 -1.54
N GLU A 55 3.63 2.55 -2.08
CA GLU A 55 4.19 2.41 -3.42
C GLU A 55 5.12 1.20 -3.50
N LEU A 56 5.96 1.03 -2.48
CA LEU A 56 6.84 -0.13 -2.43
C LEU A 56 6.05 -1.43 -2.43
N PHE A 57 4.98 -1.47 -1.63
CA PHE A 57 4.11 -2.64 -1.59
C PHE A 57 3.52 -2.94 -2.97
N MET A 58 3.04 -1.90 -3.64
CA MET A 58 2.45 -2.06 -4.96
C MET A 58 3.48 -2.55 -5.99
N LEU A 59 4.70 -2.02 -5.91
CA LEU A 59 5.78 -2.47 -6.79
C LEU A 59 6.11 -3.94 -6.55
N LYS A 60 6.26 -4.32 -5.28
CA LYS A 60 6.68 -5.68 -4.95
C LYS A 60 5.61 -6.71 -5.24
N THR A 61 4.35 -6.30 -5.26
CA THR A 61 3.24 -7.22 -5.56
C THR A 61 2.80 -7.16 -7.01
N GLY A 62 3.52 -6.42 -7.84
CA GLY A 62 3.23 -6.35 -9.27
C GLY A 62 2.04 -5.49 -9.62
N GLN A 63 1.62 -4.63 -8.71
CA GLN A 63 0.46 -3.76 -8.92
C GLN A 63 0.85 -2.35 -9.37
N TRP A 64 2.12 -2.05 -9.37
CA TRP A 64 2.63 -0.72 -9.72
C TRP A 64 3.58 -0.85 -10.90
N PRO A 65 3.59 0.09 -11.82
CA PRO A 65 2.69 1.23 -11.90
C PRO A 65 1.31 0.81 -12.34
N LEU A 66 0.34 1.58 -11.89
CA LEU A 66 -1.03 1.29 -12.25
C LEU A 66 -1.29 1.61 -13.70
N GLY A 67 -1.83 0.66 -14.35
CA GLY A 67 -2.12 0.87 -15.71
C GLY A 67 -0.98 1.30 -16.54
N ASP A 68 -0.27 1.46 -16.32
CA ASP A 68 0.72 1.94 -16.97
C ASP A 68 0.46 2.61 -18.11
N GLU A 69 -0.21 2.92 -17.75
CA GLU A 69 -0.58 3.40 -18.50
C GLU A 69 0.06 4.21 -18.98
N ALA A 70 0.25 4.21 -18.63
CA ALA A 70 0.82 4.59 -18.96
C ALA A 70 1.62 4.79 -19.66
N GLU A 71 1.61 4.79 -19.86
CA GLU A 71 2.17 4.94 -20.42
C GLU A 71 2.36 5.13 -21.17
N ASN A 72 2.18 5.36 -21.10
CA ASN A 72 2.24 5.38 -21.79
C ASN A 72 2.22 5.41 -22.22
#